data_2589d3a501d9db002911d14763eae1bd
#
_entry.id   2589d3a501d9db002911d14763eae1bd
#
_cell.length_a   1.000
_cell.length_b   1.000
_cell.length_c   1.000
_cell.angle_alpha   90.00
_cell.angle_beta   90.00
_cell.angle_gamma   90.00
#
_symmetry.space_group_name_H-M   'P 1'
#
loop_
_entity.id
_entity.type
_entity.pdbx_description
1 polymer ?
#
loop_
_entity_poly.entity_id
_entity_poly.type
_entity_poly.pdbx_seq_one_letter_code
_entity_poly.pdbx_strand_id
1 'polypeptide(L)'
;MMRIWAGLGLLVCTVLTHGQPATMVLECERLIDVTTGQLLRDQHVTISGNKIVSVGAAADKTESVKSIALNGMTCMPGLMDMHVHLLSETGPQNYANQFRLDPADYAFGSVKFAEHTLLAGFTLVRDFGS
;
A
#
# COMPACT_ATOMS: atom_id res chain seq x y z
N MET A 1 30.10 -61.14 22.56
CA MET A 1 30.49 -59.89 21.81
C MET A 1 29.27 -59.44 21.07
N MET A 2 28.62 -58.42 21.59
CA MET A 2 27.38 -57.86 21.03
C MET A 2 27.64 -56.49 20.40
N ARG A 3 27.55 -56.39 19.06
CA ARG A 3 27.79 -55.15 18.32
C ARG A 3 26.52 -54.36 18.21
N ILE A 4 26.46 -53.24 18.92
CA ILE A 4 25.34 -52.26 18.85
C ILE A 4 25.60 -51.36 17.65
N TRP A 5 24.71 -51.38 16.64
CA TRP A 5 24.68 -50.43 15.53
C TRP A 5 23.88 -49.23 15.95
N ALA A 6 24.53 -48.10 16.14
CA ALA A 6 23.86 -46.80 16.32
C ALA A 6 23.50 -46.24 14.95
N GLY A 7 22.23 -46.28 14.60
CA GLY A 7 21.73 -45.65 13.40
C GLY A 7 21.65 -44.11 13.59
N LEU A 8 22.47 -43.38 12.83
CA LEU A 8 22.49 -41.94 12.78
C LEU A 8 21.34 -41.47 11.85
N GLY A 9 20.18 -41.09 12.45
CA GLY A 9 19.08 -40.53 11.69
C GLY A 9 19.42 -39.15 11.19
N LEU A 10 19.55 -38.99 9.84
CA LEU A 10 19.74 -37.69 9.20
C LEU A 10 18.41 -36.92 9.18
N LEU A 11 18.28 -35.92 10.03
CA LEU A 11 17.13 -35.02 10.05
C LEU A 11 17.24 -34.09 8.86
N VAL A 12 16.51 -34.37 7.76
CA VAL A 12 16.42 -33.49 6.60
C VAL A 12 15.43 -32.35 6.96
N CYS A 13 16.01 -31.20 7.32
CA CYS A 13 15.25 -29.97 7.52
C CYS A 13 14.82 -29.41 6.15
N THR A 14 13.57 -29.67 5.74
CA THR A 14 12.99 -29.07 4.53
C THR A 14 12.77 -27.59 4.80
N VAL A 15 13.63 -26.74 4.26
CA VAL A 15 13.45 -25.30 4.21
C VAL A 15 12.29 -25.03 3.24
N LEU A 16 11.13 -24.67 3.78
CA LEU A 16 10.02 -24.13 2.99
C LEU A 16 10.49 -22.81 2.39
N THR A 17 10.89 -22.84 1.13
CA THR A 17 11.11 -21.61 0.36
C THR A 17 9.76 -20.93 0.18
N HIS A 18 9.47 -19.95 1.02
CA HIS A 18 8.37 -19.02 0.77
C HIS A 18 8.72 -18.31 -0.54
N GLY A 19 7.90 -18.53 -1.58
CA GLY A 19 8.06 -17.85 -2.85
C GLY A 19 8.12 -16.32 -2.59
N GLN A 20 9.09 -15.66 -3.20
CA GLN A 20 9.19 -14.20 -3.06
C GLN A 20 7.90 -13.57 -3.58
N PRO A 21 7.34 -12.59 -2.85
CA PRO A 21 6.14 -11.91 -3.30
C PRO A 21 6.38 -11.27 -4.68
N ALA A 22 5.33 -11.28 -5.50
CA ALA A 22 5.41 -10.72 -6.84
C ALA A 22 6.00 -9.31 -6.82
N THR A 23 6.96 -9.06 -7.70
CA THR A 23 7.60 -7.75 -7.84
C THR A 23 6.90 -6.96 -8.94
N MET A 24 6.69 -5.67 -8.71
CA MET A 24 6.11 -4.74 -9.67
C MET A 24 6.98 -3.49 -9.77
N VAL A 25 7.07 -2.90 -10.96
CA VAL A 25 7.78 -1.63 -11.18
C VAL A 25 6.79 -0.60 -11.70
N LEU A 26 6.75 0.57 -11.06
CA LEU A 26 6.10 1.75 -11.59
C LEU A 26 7.15 2.59 -12.33
N GLU A 27 6.91 2.89 -13.59
CA GLU A 27 7.77 3.75 -14.41
C GLU A 27 7.19 5.17 -14.37
N CYS A 28 7.80 6.01 -13.54
CA CYS A 28 7.35 7.39 -13.28
C CYS A 28 8.10 8.36 -14.17
N GLU A 29 7.43 8.99 -15.14
CA GLU A 29 8.03 10.06 -15.93
C GLU A 29 8.54 11.22 -15.05
N ARG A 30 7.79 11.51 -13.98
CA ARG A 30 8.14 12.49 -12.95
C ARG A 30 7.89 11.90 -11.57
N LEU A 31 8.77 12.18 -10.63
CA LEU A 31 8.63 11.76 -9.24
C LEU A 31 9.01 12.90 -8.31
N ILE A 32 8.19 13.18 -7.33
CA ILE A 32 8.50 14.14 -6.26
C ILE A 32 9.31 13.43 -5.19
N ASP A 33 10.58 13.83 -5.04
CA ASP A 33 11.38 13.45 -3.89
C ASP A 33 10.99 14.33 -2.69
N VAL A 34 10.23 13.76 -1.77
CA VAL A 34 9.73 14.48 -0.59
C VAL A 34 10.81 14.81 0.43
N THR A 35 11.99 14.20 0.32
CA THR A 35 13.12 14.48 1.20
C THR A 35 13.83 15.78 0.81
N THR A 36 13.99 15.99 -0.51
CA THR A 36 14.69 17.15 -1.06
C THR A 36 13.75 18.21 -1.64
N GLY A 37 12.48 17.87 -1.87
CA GLY A 37 11.51 18.70 -2.57
C GLY A 37 11.76 18.82 -4.06
N GLN A 38 12.63 17.98 -4.63
CA GLN A 38 12.98 18.03 -6.04
C GLN A 38 12.03 17.20 -6.91
N LEU A 39 11.82 17.64 -8.13
CA LEU A 39 11.15 16.87 -9.17
C LEU A 39 12.18 16.09 -9.97
N LEU A 40 12.24 14.78 -9.73
CA LEU A 40 13.09 13.86 -10.46
C LEU A 40 12.36 13.37 -11.72
N ARG A 41 13.14 13.03 -12.77
CA ARG A 41 12.61 12.49 -14.03
C ARG A 41 13.02 11.05 -14.23
N ASP A 42 12.18 10.31 -14.97
CA ASP A 42 12.45 8.94 -15.42
C ASP A 42 12.88 8.01 -14.28
N GLN A 43 12.06 8.01 -13.21
CA GLN A 43 12.31 7.20 -12.03
C GLN A 43 11.47 5.92 -12.04
N HIS A 44 12.04 4.87 -11.49
CA HIS A 44 11.38 3.59 -11.27
C HIS A 44 11.15 3.37 -9.78
N VAL A 45 9.92 3.01 -9.42
CA VAL A 45 9.57 2.60 -8.06
C VAL A 45 9.36 1.09 -8.09
N THR A 46 10.25 0.34 -7.46
CA THR A 46 10.17 -1.13 -7.37
C THR A 46 9.44 -1.52 -6.10
N ILE A 47 8.43 -2.36 -6.26
CA ILE A 47 7.55 -2.82 -5.18
C ILE A 47 7.66 -4.34 -5.08
N SER A 48 7.91 -4.85 -3.89
CA SER A 48 7.89 -6.29 -3.60
C SER A 48 6.88 -6.57 -2.48
N GLY A 49 5.83 -7.31 -2.84
CA GLY A 49 4.69 -7.49 -1.95
C GLY A 49 4.02 -6.16 -1.62
N ASN A 50 4.11 -5.74 -0.36
CA ASN A 50 3.53 -4.49 0.14
C ASN A 50 4.59 -3.41 0.48
N LYS A 51 5.82 -3.55 -0.02
CA LYS A 51 6.93 -2.65 0.30
C LYS A 51 7.55 -2.06 -0.95
N ILE A 52 7.88 -0.77 -0.91
CA ILE A 52 8.80 -0.15 -1.84
C ILE A 52 10.21 -0.58 -1.46
N VAL A 53 10.91 -1.24 -2.38
CA VAL A 53 12.27 -1.77 -2.14
C VAL A 53 13.35 -0.90 -2.77
N SER A 54 13.02 -0.15 -3.83
CA SER A 54 13.93 0.84 -4.41
C SER A 54 13.19 1.95 -5.14
N VAL A 55 13.83 3.10 -5.23
CA VAL A 55 13.45 4.22 -6.10
C VAL A 55 14.72 4.73 -6.78
N GLY A 56 14.72 4.84 -8.11
CA GLY A 56 15.89 5.29 -8.85
C GLY A 56 15.70 5.27 -10.36
N ALA A 57 16.70 5.77 -11.10
CA ALA A 57 16.67 5.87 -12.57
C ALA A 57 16.78 4.52 -13.29
N ALA A 58 17.21 3.46 -12.62
CA ALA A 58 17.27 2.11 -13.17
C ALA A 58 16.38 1.17 -12.36
N ALA A 59 15.60 0.34 -13.04
CA ALA A 59 14.92 -0.77 -12.43
C ALA A 59 15.73 -2.05 -12.68
N ASP A 60 15.83 -2.92 -11.68
CA ASP A 60 16.25 -4.29 -11.91
C ASP A 60 15.14 -5.01 -12.67
N LYS A 61 15.11 -4.82 -14.00
CA LYS A 61 14.14 -5.45 -14.88
C LYS A 61 14.60 -6.89 -15.16
N THR A 62 14.11 -7.83 -14.40
CA THR A 62 14.06 -9.24 -14.83
C THR A 62 12.81 -9.41 -15.70
N GLU A 63 12.88 -10.23 -16.74
CA GLU A 63 11.82 -10.41 -17.76
C GLU A 63 10.44 -10.82 -17.19
N SER A 64 10.36 -11.21 -15.93
CA SER A 64 9.12 -11.64 -15.25
C SER A 64 8.47 -10.56 -14.38
N VAL A 65 8.99 -9.32 -14.36
CA VAL A 65 8.47 -8.25 -13.50
C VAL A 65 7.37 -7.46 -14.22
N LYS A 66 6.19 -7.38 -13.58
CA LYS A 66 5.09 -6.53 -14.08
C LYS A 66 5.52 -5.06 -14.03
N SER A 67 5.49 -4.38 -15.16
CA SER A 67 5.76 -2.94 -15.23
C SER A 67 4.47 -2.16 -15.56
N ILE A 68 4.33 -0.98 -14.96
CA ILE A 68 3.23 -0.04 -15.21
C ILE A 68 3.84 1.31 -15.56
N ALA A 69 3.69 1.71 -16.82
CA ALA A 69 4.14 3.03 -17.28
C ALA A 69 3.12 4.11 -16.89
N LEU A 70 3.59 5.15 -16.20
CA LEU A 70 2.79 6.28 -15.73
C LEU A 70 3.15 7.54 -16.52
N ASN A 71 2.99 7.44 -17.86
CA ASN A 71 3.31 8.53 -18.79
C ASN A 71 2.42 9.76 -18.52
N GLY A 72 3.00 10.94 -18.56
CA GLY A 72 2.30 12.20 -18.30
C GLY A 72 1.96 12.44 -16.84
N MET A 73 2.16 11.45 -15.96
CA MET A 73 1.84 11.54 -14.53
C MET A 73 3.05 11.91 -13.69
N THR A 74 2.77 12.42 -12.49
CA THR A 74 3.78 12.66 -11.47
C THR A 74 3.52 11.72 -10.30
N CYS A 75 4.49 10.86 -10.00
CA CYS A 75 4.46 9.98 -8.84
C CYS A 75 4.84 10.77 -7.58
N MET A 76 4.15 10.48 -6.50
CA MET A 76 4.46 10.99 -5.17
C MET A 76 3.96 10.01 -4.12
N PRO A 77 4.50 10.04 -2.90
CA PRO A 77 3.90 9.28 -1.80
C PRO A 77 2.44 9.67 -1.59
N GLY A 78 1.65 8.73 -1.10
CA GLY A 78 0.26 9.02 -0.74
C GLY A 78 0.16 10.16 0.28
N LEU A 79 -0.85 11.00 0.11
CA LEU A 79 -1.11 12.12 1.01
C LEU A 79 -1.57 11.62 2.39
N MET A 80 -1.34 12.44 3.40
CA MET A 80 -1.78 12.20 4.77
C MET A 80 -2.65 13.35 5.24
N ASP A 81 -3.82 13.03 5.81
CA ASP A 81 -4.67 14.02 6.49
C ASP A 81 -4.85 13.63 7.95
N MET A 82 -4.38 14.49 8.83
CA MET A 82 -4.39 14.24 10.28
C MET A 82 -5.68 14.69 10.96
N HIS A 83 -6.69 15.15 10.22
CA HIS A 83 -7.97 15.57 10.77
C HIS A 83 -9.11 15.34 9.78
N VAL A 84 -9.72 14.17 9.83
CA VAL A 84 -10.88 13.82 8.99
C VAL A 84 -12.06 13.37 9.84
N HIS A 85 -13.23 13.32 9.21
CA HIS A 85 -14.47 12.71 9.72
C HIS A 85 -15.04 11.81 8.63
N LEU A 86 -14.78 10.48 8.72
CA LEU A 86 -15.13 9.54 7.65
C LEU A 86 -16.56 9.00 7.74
N LEU A 87 -17.25 9.12 8.88
CA LEU A 87 -18.60 8.60 9.04
C LEU A 87 -19.68 9.48 8.44
N SER A 88 -19.41 10.77 8.24
CA SER A 88 -20.41 11.70 7.74
C SER A 88 -19.81 12.77 6.82
N GLU A 89 -20.65 13.35 5.98
CA GLU A 89 -20.30 14.48 5.14
C GLU A 89 -20.98 15.74 5.69
N THR A 90 -20.24 16.84 5.81
CA THR A 90 -20.82 18.11 6.25
C THR A 90 -21.76 18.67 5.19
N GLY A 91 -23.02 18.85 5.55
CA GLY A 91 -24.02 19.34 4.63
C GLY A 91 -25.33 19.72 5.32
N PRO A 92 -26.31 20.27 4.57
CA PRO A 92 -27.58 20.73 5.12
C PRO A 92 -28.39 19.66 5.85
N GLN A 93 -28.17 18.37 5.50
CA GLN A 93 -28.91 17.26 6.08
C GLN A 93 -28.24 16.71 7.35
N ASN A 94 -27.04 17.16 7.70
CA ASN A 94 -26.24 16.56 8.77
C ASN A 94 -27.00 16.58 10.12
N TYR A 95 -27.64 17.70 10.45
CA TYR A 95 -28.43 17.78 11.67
C TYR A 95 -29.64 16.80 11.66
N ALA A 96 -30.36 16.71 10.54
CA ALA A 96 -31.51 15.81 10.42
C ALA A 96 -31.07 14.30 10.47
N ASN A 97 -29.90 14.00 9.93
CA ASN A 97 -29.36 12.64 9.89
C ASN A 97 -29.08 12.10 11.29
N GLN A 98 -28.69 12.95 12.24
CA GLN A 98 -28.50 12.54 13.64
C GLN A 98 -29.74 11.90 14.29
N PHE A 99 -30.92 12.20 13.76
CA PHE A 99 -32.20 11.68 14.28
C PHE A 99 -32.83 10.60 13.38
N ARG A 100 -32.27 10.39 12.19
CA ARG A 100 -32.84 9.49 11.17
C ARG A 100 -31.99 8.27 10.89
N LEU A 101 -30.67 8.40 11.03
CA LEU A 101 -29.72 7.37 10.74
C LEU A 101 -29.34 6.64 12.02
N ASP A 102 -29.16 5.34 11.90
CA ASP A 102 -28.63 4.51 12.96
C ASP A 102 -27.10 4.26 12.77
N PRO A 103 -26.41 3.66 13.72
CA PRO A 103 -24.97 3.38 13.59
C PRO A 103 -24.61 2.53 12.38
N ALA A 104 -25.50 1.67 11.88
CA ALA A 104 -25.24 0.87 10.70
C ALA A 104 -25.27 1.73 9.42
N ASP A 105 -26.20 2.69 9.34
CA ASP A 105 -26.27 3.63 8.21
C ASP A 105 -24.96 4.44 8.11
N TYR A 106 -24.44 4.93 9.23
CA TYR A 106 -23.15 5.63 9.27
C TYR A 106 -22.00 4.73 8.86
N ALA A 107 -21.96 3.48 9.35
CA ALA A 107 -20.91 2.54 9.02
C ALA A 107 -20.89 2.21 7.51
N PHE A 108 -22.06 1.98 6.89
CA PHE A 108 -22.14 1.72 5.45
C PHE A 108 -21.85 3.00 4.63
N GLY A 109 -22.30 4.16 5.09
CA GLY A 109 -22.02 5.45 4.45
C GLY A 109 -20.52 5.77 4.43
N SER A 110 -19.79 5.43 5.50
CA SER A 110 -18.36 5.71 5.62
C SER A 110 -17.50 5.02 4.55
N VAL A 111 -17.93 3.88 4.03
CA VAL A 111 -17.22 3.17 2.94
C VAL A 111 -17.07 4.07 1.72
N LYS A 112 -18.14 4.78 1.33
CA LYS A 112 -18.11 5.72 0.21
C LYS A 112 -17.14 6.88 0.47
N PHE A 113 -17.15 7.44 1.67
CA PHE A 113 -16.28 8.57 2.01
C PHE A 113 -14.82 8.14 2.09
N ALA A 114 -14.55 6.96 2.64
CA ALA A 114 -13.21 6.38 2.66
C ALA A 114 -12.68 6.10 1.24
N GLU A 115 -13.53 5.58 0.35
CA GLU A 115 -13.18 5.36 -1.07
C GLU A 115 -12.84 6.68 -1.77
N HIS A 116 -13.68 7.71 -1.62
CA HIS A 116 -13.41 9.02 -2.21
C HIS A 116 -12.10 9.63 -1.69
N THR A 117 -11.83 9.50 -0.40
CA THR A 117 -10.61 9.98 0.24
C THR A 117 -9.40 9.25 -0.32
N LEU A 118 -9.46 7.91 -0.46
CA LEU A 118 -8.39 7.10 -1.04
C LEU A 118 -8.15 7.45 -2.51
N LEU A 119 -9.21 7.57 -3.31
CA LEU A 119 -9.10 7.92 -4.74
C LEU A 119 -8.61 9.36 -4.97
N ALA A 120 -8.78 10.25 -3.98
CA ALA A 120 -8.17 11.58 -3.99
C ALA A 120 -6.68 11.56 -3.63
N GLY A 121 -6.11 10.39 -3.29
CA GLY A 121 -4.69 10.19 -3.03
C GLY A 121 -4.30 10.16 -1.55
N PHE A 122 -5.24 10.22 -0.62
CA PHE A 122 -4.96 10.12 0.80
C PHE A 122 -4.88 8.66 1.24
N THR A 123 -3.69 8.21 1.61
CA THR A 123 -3.41 6.82 2.00
C THR A 123 -3.29 6.62 3.51
N LEU A 124 -3.20 7.71 4.25
CA LEU A 124 -3.20 7.72 5.72
C LEU A 124 -4.10 8.86 6.20
N VAL A 125 -5.03 8.56 7.07
CA VAL A 125 -5.89 9.57 7.70
C VAL A 125 -6.00 9.34 9.19
N ARG A 126 -6.24 10.41 9.96
CA ARG A 126 -6.58 10.34 11.37
C ARG A 126 -7.99 10.86 11.56
N ASP A 127 -8.91 9.96 11.88
CA ASP A 127 -10.29 10.33 12.22
C ASP A 127 -10.35 10.86 13.66
N PHE A 128 -10.97 12.01 13.87
CA PHE A 128 -11.11 12.68 15.17
C PHE A 128 -12.46 12.42 15.85
N GLY A 129 -13.14 11.42 15.42
CA GLY A 129 -14.42 11.03 15.96
C GLY A 129 -15.56 11.45 15.03
N SER A 130 -16.30 10.49 14.69
CA SER A 130 -17.46 10.59 13.85
C SER A 130 -18.65 10.03 14.61
#